data_ed75b3032cf4ec0e0ca2ed06e6da46a1
#
_entry.id   ed75b3032cf4ec0e0ca2ed06e6da46a1
#
_cell.length_a   1.000
_cell.length_b   1.000
_cell.length_c   1.000
_cell.angle_alpha   90.00
_cell.angle_beta   90.00
_cell.angle_gamma   90.00
#
_symmetry.space_group_name_H-M   'P 1'
#
loop_
_entity.id
_entity.type
_entity.pdbx_description
1 polymer ?
#
loop_
_entity_poly.entity_id
_entity_poly.type
_entity_poly.pdbx_seq_one_letter_code
_entity_poly.pdbx_strand_id
1 'polypeptide(L)'
;MVGIVLAGGSSIRAKVNKLLLEVDRKPLICHTINTISPFVDRVVVVTGRYHDELCKVITNAEIVFNSNHEKGMFSSVLAGAKAALGNNVLLIPGDITNVNEASIESLLKGSKNIRIPSYEGVTGHPVYLAKEIVSELVKEPIESRLCDFIAKHNNEVEIIEVNDKFINFDVDTIEDYNKLRKEFTL
;
A
#
# COMPACT_ATOMS: atom_id res chain seq x y z
N MET A 1 0.04 0.04 -15.60
CA MET A 1 0.16 -0.47 -14.21
C MET A 1 -0.71 0.37 -13.28
N VAL A 2 -1.28 -0.23 -12.22
CA VAL A 2 -2.16 0.46 -11.25
C VAL A 2 -1.50 0.48 -9.87
N GLY A 3 -1.46 1.65 -9.22
CA GLY A 3 -1.11 1.76 -7.82
C GLY A 3 -2.33 1.51 -6.94
N ILE A 4 -2.26 0.61 -5.97
CA ILE A 4 -3.33 0.39 -4.99
C ILE A 4 -2.84 0.85 -3.63
N VAL A 5 -3.52 1.85 -3.06
CA VAL A 5 -3.26 2.36 -1.71
C VAL A 5 -4.37 1.87 -0.78
N LEU A 6 -4.01 1.10 0.26
CA LEU A 6 -4.96 0.54 1.21
C LEU A 6 -5.24 1.54 2.34
N ALA A 7 -6.43 2.09 2.38
CA ALA A 7 -6.89 3.08 3.36
C ALA A 7 -8.19 2.64 4.09
N GLY A 8 -8.51 1.34 4.06
CA GLY A 8 -9.73 0.77 4.66
C GLY A 8 -9.65 0.49 6.16
N GLY A 9 -8.48 0.66 6.78
CA GLY A 9 -8.22 0.34 8.18
C GLY A 9 -9.02 1.20 9.17
N SER A 10 -9.27 0.64 10.37
CA SER A 10 -10.12 1.28 11.40
C SER A 10 -9.37 2.19 12.38
N SER A 11 -8.02 2.27 12.34
CA SER A 11 -7.17 3.07 13.25
C SER A 11 -7.61 2.99 14.73
N ILE A 12 -8.01 1.80 15.19
CA ILE A 12 -8.69 1.58 16.50
C ILE A 12 -7.86 2.09 17.67
N ARG A 13 -6.53 2.01 17.57
CA ARG A 13 -5.60 2.39 18.66
C ARG A 13 -5.47 3.90 18.83
N ALA A 14 -5.64 4.69 17.77
CA ALA A 14 -5.35 6.12 17.79
C ALA A 14 -6.59 7.00 18.02
N LYS A 15 -7.82 6.46 18.03
CA LYS A 15 -9.11 7.21 18.04
C LYS A 15 -9.22 8.31 16.96
N VAL A 16 -8.18 8.51 16.17
CA VAL A 16 -8.06 9.49 15.08
C VAL A 16 -7.62 8.74 13.83
N ASN A 17 -8.13 9.15 12.67
CA ASN A 17 -7.67 8.60 11.40
C ASN A 17 -6.21 9.04 11.16
N LYS A 18 -5.26 8.11 11.37
CA LYS A 18 -3.83 8.38 11.20
C LYS A 18 -3.46 8.87 9.79
N LEU A 19 -4.22 8.47 8.77
CA LEU A 19 -4.00 8.86 7.39
C LEU A 19 -4.28 10.34 7.11
N LEU A 20 -5.00 11.01 8.02
CA LEU A 20 -5.26 12.45 7.98
C LEU A 20 -4.25 13.28 8.79
N LEU A 21 -3.33 12.65 9.54
CA LEU A 21 -2.27 13.38 10.21
C LEU A 21 -1.39 14.09 9.19
N GLU A 22 -1.08 15.36 9.44
CA GLU A 22 -0.33 16.19 8.51
C GLU A 22 1.18 16.10 8.73
N VAL A 23 1.88 15.74 7.69
CA VAL A 23 3.34 15.87 7.58
C VAL A 23 3.62 16.89 6.49
N ASP A 24 4.44 17.88 6.76
CA ASP A 24 4.72 18.98 5.82
C ASP A 24 3.44 19.56 5.16
N ARG A 25 2.43 19.87 5.99
CA ARG A 25 1.13 20.47 5.60
C ARG A 25 0.29 19.62 4.63
N LYS A 26 0.59 18.34 4.50
CA LYS A 26 -0.18 17.40 3.68
C LYS A 26 -0.58 16.18 4.51
N PRO A 27 -1.82 15.67 4.37
CA PRO A 27 -2.22 14.42 4.99
C PRO A 27 -1.30 13.26 4.62
N LEU A 28 -1.04 12.35 5.54
CA LEU A 28 -0.16 11.20 5.36
C LEU A 28 -0.52 10.38 4.11
N ILE A 29 -1.82 10.15 3.88
CA ILE A 29 -2.32 9.45 2.69
C ILE A 29 -1.87 10.10 1.38
N CYS A 30 -1.77 11.44 1.34
CA CYS A 30 -1.33 12.16 0.14
C CYS A 30 0.16 11.93 -0.14
N HIS A 31 0.98 11.75 0.89
CA HIS A 31 2.39 11.39 0.71
C HIS A 31 2.51 9.98 0.11
N THR A 32 1.76 9.00 0.62
CA THR A 32 1.74 7.64 0.07
C THR A 32 1.30 7.61 -1.40
N ILE A 33 0.24 8.37 -1.75
CA ILE A 33 -0.20 8.52 -3.14
C ILE A 33 0.92 9.10 -4.01
N ASN A 34 1.57 10.17 -3.55
CA ASN A 34 2.64 10.84 -4.28
C ASN A 34 3.87 9.92 -4.47
N THR A 35 4.17 9.08 -3.48
CA THR A 35 5.29 8.13 -3.54
C THR A 35 5.16 7.15 -4.71
N ILE A 36 3.95 6.64 -4.99
CA ILE A 36 3.78 5.62 -6.03
C ILE A 36 3.28 6.19 -7.38
N SER A 37 2.68 7.39 -7.39
CA SER A 37 2.07 7.96 -8.60
C SER A 37 3.04 8.12 -9.79
N PRO A 38 4.35 8.42 -9.63
CA PRO A 38 5.27 8.49 -10.77
C PRO A 38 5.51 7.16 -11.50
N PHE A 39 5.20 6.04 -10.85
CA PHE A 39 5.50 4.69 -11.34
C PHE A 39 4.29 3.97 -11.92
N VAL A 40 3.11 4.58 -11.91
CA VAL A 40 1.85 3.94 -12.32
C VAL A 40 1.02 4.86 -13.22
N ASP A 41 0.14 4.29 -14.05
CA ASP A 41 -0.72 5.05 -14.94
C ASP A 41 -1.89 5.73 -14.20
N ARG A 42 -2.30 5.13 -13.08
CA ARG A 42 -3.34 5.64 -12.17
C ARG A 42 -3.19 5.05 -10.78
N VAL A 43 -3.70 5.77 -9.78
CA VAL A 43 -3.75 5.32 -8.39
C VAL A 43 -5.20 5.08 -7.99
N VAL A 44 -5.44 3.94 -7.33
CA VAL A 44 -6.71 3.56 -6.71
C VAL A 44 -6.52 3.54 -5.20
N VAL A 45 -7.25 4.36 -4.48
CA VAL A 45 -7.28 4.37 -3.01
C VAL A 45 -8.50 3.61 -2.53
N VAL A 46 -8.26 2.51 -1.82
CA VAL A 46 -9.34 1.69 -1.25
C VAL A 46 -9.66 2.19 0.14
N THR A 47 -10.80 2.83 0.29
CA THR A 47 -11.28 3.39 1.56
C THR A 47 -12.24 2.43 2.29
N GLY A 48 -12.49 2.71 3.56
CA GLY A 48 -13.41 1.95 4.41
C GLY A 48 -14.07 2.86 5.43
N ARG A 49 -13.81 2.62 6.73
CA ARG A 49 -14.44 3.33 7.85
C ARG A 49 -14.40 4.86 7.75
N TYR A 50 -13.34 5.43 7.21
CA TYR A 50 -13.13 6.88 7.12
C TYR A 50 -13.27 7.40 5.69
N HIS A 51 -14.19 6.79 4.92
CA HIS A 51 -14.41 7.13 3.51
C HIS A 51 -14.67 8.62 3.30
N ASP A 52 -15.65 9.18 4.03
CA ASP A 52 -16.10 10.56 3.83
C ASP A 52 -15.01 11.59 4.15
N GLU A 53 -14.19 11.31 5.17
CA GLU A 53 -13.07 12.18 5.53
C GLU A 53 -11.94 12.10 4.51
N LEU A 54 -11.62 10.90 4.04
CA LEU A 54 -10.56 10.70 3.04
C LEU A 54 -10.94 11.28 1.69
N CYS A 55 -12.21 11.21 1.29
CA CYS A 55 -12.69 11.83 0.05
C CYS A 55 -12.47 13.35 0.00
N LYS A 56 -12.41 14.03 1.16
CA LYS A 56 -12.19 15.47 1.21
C LYS A 56 -10.76 15.91 0.92
N VAL A 57 -9.80 14.99 1.11
CA VAL A 57 -8.37 15.31 1.00
C VAL A 57 -7.70 14.62 -0.20
N ILE A 58 -8.29 13.55 -0.74
CA ILE A 58 -7.77 12.83 -1.89
C ILE A 58 -8.32 13.46 -3.17
N THR A 59 -7.45 14.11 -3.95
CA THR A 59 -7.84 14.80 -5.20
C THR A 59 -7.22 14.18 -6.46
N ASN A 60 -6.14 13.41 -6.31
CA ASN A 60 -5.32 12.94 -7.44
C ASN A 60 -5.35 11.40 -7.57
N ALA A 61 -6.42 10.75 -7.13
CA ALA A 61 -6.57 9.31 -7.21
C ALA A 61 -8.04 8.91 -7.35
N GLU A 62 -8.28 7.76 -7.93
CA GLU A 62 -9.58 7.11 -7.96
C GLU A 62 -9.88 6.52 -6.57
N ILE A 63 -11.10 6.71 -6.07
CA ILE A 63 -11.48 6.20 -4.75
C ILE A 63 -12.46 5.04 -4.93
N VAL A 64 -12.15 3.92 -4.29
CA VAL A 64 -13.01 2.74 -4.22
C VAL A 64 -13.42 2.50 -2.78
N PHE A 65 -14.71 2.55 -2.51
CA PHE A 65 -15.26 2.23 -1.19
C PHE A 65 -15.37 0.71 -0.99
N ASN A 66 -14.72 0.20 0.04
CA ASN A 66 -14.84 -1.20 0.45
C ASN A 66 -15.95 -1.35 1.51
N SER A 67 -17.13 -1.77 1.12
CA SER A 67 -18.25 -2.04 2.04
C SER A 67 -17.97 -3.20 3.03
N ASN A 68 -16.98 -4.04 2.75
CA ASN A 68 -16.57 -5.15 3.60
C ASN A 68 -15.34 -4.82 4.47
N HIS A 69 -15.00 -3.55 4.68
CA HIS A 69 -13.79 -3.14 5.41
C HIS A 69 -13.68 -3.74 6.82
N GLU A 70 -14.80 -4.06 7.47
CA GLU A 70 -14.84 -4.69 8.79
C GLU A 70 -14.35 -6.15 8.78
N LYS A 71 -14.32 -6.81 7.62
CA LYS A 71 -13.78 -8.18 7.45
C LYS A 71 -12.25 -8.25 7.43
N GLY A 72 -11.56 -7.14 7.71
CA GLY A 72 -10.11 -7.07 7.80
C GLY A 72 -9.43 -6.56 6.53
N MET A 73 -8.10 -6.41 6.62
CA MET A 73 -7.28 -5.78 5.58
C MET A 73 -7.41 -6.46 4.20
N PHE A 74 -7.52 -7.80 4.18
CA PHE A 74 -7.57 -8.55 2.92
C PHE A 74 -8.81 -8.21 2.09
N SER A 75 -9.92 -7.82 2.71
CA SER A 75 -11.10 -7.33 2.00
C SER A 75 -10.79 -6.08 1.16
N SER A 76 -9.92 -5.19 1.67
CA SER A 76 -9.45 -4.01 0.95
C SER A 76 -8.47 -4.37 -0.18
N VAL A 77 -7.61 -5.38 0.04
CA VAL A 77 -6.75 -5.92 -1.02
C VAL A 77 -7.60 -6.44 -2.18
N LEU A 78 -8.64 -7.22 -1.89
CA LEU A 78 -9.56 -7.75 -2.92
C LEU A 78 -10.33 -6.64 -3.65
N ALA A 79 -10.78 -5.61 -2.94
CA ALA A 79 -11.49 -4.48 -3.56
C ALA A 79 -10.58 -3.73 -4.53
N GLY A 80 -9.33 -3.45 -4.14
CA GLY A 80 -8.33 -2.84 -5.00
C GLY A 80 -7.93 -3.71 -6.18
N ALA A 81 -7.71 -5.01 -5.95
CA ALA A 81 -7.37 -5.96 -7.01
C ALA A 81 -8.48 -6.07 -8.06
N LYS A 82 -9.75 -6.05 -7.66
CA LYS A 82 -10.90 -6.03 -8.59
C LYS A 82 -10.93 -4.76 -9.43
N ALA A 83 -10.64 -3.59 -8.85
CA ALA A 83 -10.57 -2.32 -9.57
C ALA A 83 -9.36 -2.26 -10.53
N ALA A 84 -8.32 -3.04 -10.27
CA ALA A 84 -7.11 -3.10 -11.08
C ALA A 84 -7.04 -4.32 -12.03
N LEU A 85 -8.13 -5.10 -12.13
CA LEU A 85 -8.14 -6.35 -12.91
C LEU A 85 -7.62 -6.13 -14.35
N GLY A 86 -6.76 -7.05 -14.80
CA GLY A 86 -6.10 -6.97 -16.10
C GLY A 86 -4.84 -6.10 -16.14
N ASN A 87 -4.44 -5.50 -15.02
CA ASN A 87 -3.24 -4.69 -14.90
C ASN A 87 -2.24 -5.27 -13.89
N ASN A 88 -0.96 -4.98 -14.10
CA ASN A 88 0.04 -5.12 -13.05
C ASN A 88 -0.24 -4.11 -11.94
N VAL A 89 0.12 -4.45 -10.71
CA VAL A 89 -0.21 -3.67 -9.51
C VAL A 89 1.03 -3.37 -8.69
N LEU A 90 1.11 -2.14 -8.17
CA LEU A 90 1.89 -1.80 -6.98
C LEU A 90 0.92 -1.62 -5.79
N LEU A 91 1.03 -2.47 -4.78
CA LEU A 91 0.18 -2.49 -3.60
C LEU A 91 0.91 -1.93 -2.39
N ILE A 92 0.35 -0.91 -1.74
CA ILE A 92 0.96 -0.27 -0.57
C ILE A 92 -0.10 0.09 0.48
N PRO A 93 0.14 -0.11 1.79
CA PRO A 93 -0.65 0.47 2.86
C PRO A 93 -0.58 1.99 2.86
N GLY A 94 -1.68 2.66 3.22
CA GLY A 94 -1.77 4.12 3.17
C GLY A 94 -0.93 4.87 4.22
N ASP A 95 -0.38 4.15 5.19
CA ASP A 95 0.48 4.65 6.26
C ASP A 95 1.97 4.36 6.05
N ILE A 96 2.32 3.66 4.97
CA ILE A 96 3.70 3.51 4.51
C ILE A 96 3.98 4.60 3.49
N THR A 97 4.86 5.51 3.84
CA THR A 97 5.19 6.68 3.04
C THR A 97 6.71 6.90 3.00
N ASN A 98 7.17 7.82 2.18
CA ASN A 98 8.60 8.16 2.06
C ASN A 98 9.49 7.02 1.53
N VAL A 99 8.93 6.00 0.89
CA VAL A 99 9.71 4.97 0.20
C VAL A 99 10.51 5.62 -0.93
N ASN A 100 11.80 5.31 -1.02
CA ASN A 100 12.71 5.88 -2.00
C ASN A 100 12.34 5.44 -3.44
N GLU A 101 12.43 6.36 -4.38
CA GLU A 101 12.20 6.07 -5.81
C GLU A 101 13.09 4.93 -6.31
N ALA A 102 14.37 4.92 -5.93
CA ALA A 102 15.31 3.86 -6.29
C ALA A 102 14.89 2.46 -5.81
N SER A 103 14.20 2.38 -4.66
CA SER A 103 13.66 1.12 -4.14
C SER A 103 12.51 0.61 -5.02
N ILE A 104 11.62 1.50 -5.44
CA ILE A 104 10.51 1.17 -6.34
C ILE A 104 11.05 0.80 -7.72
N GLU A 105 12.02 1.55 -8.26
CA GLU A 105 12.66 1.21 -9.53
C GLU A 105 13.32 -0.17 -9.50
N SER A 106 14.01 -0.50 -8.40
CA SER A 106 14.62 -1.82 -8.21
C SER A 106 13.57 -2.93 -8.22
N LEU A 107 12.45 -2.69 -7.53
CA LEU A 107 11.31 -3.60 -7.51
C LEU A 107 10.74 -3.83 -8.92
N LEU A 108 10.63 -2.76 -9.73
CA LEU A 108 10.08 -2.85 -11.08
C LEU A 108 11.01 -3.57 -12.07
N LYS A 109 12.33 -3.57 -11.82
CA LYS A 109 13.33 -4.29 -12.64
C LYS A 109 13.37 -5.79 -12.37
N GLY A 110 12.76 -6.29 -11.31
CA GLY A 110 12.70 -7.72 -10.99
C GLY A 110 12.02 -8.55 -12.08
N SER A 111 12.20 -9.85 -12.02
CA SER A 111 11.85 -10.79 -13.11
C SER A 111 10.61 -11.63 -12.83
N LYS A 112 10.27 -11.84 -11.54
CA LYS A 112 9.14 -12.69 -11.14
C LYS A 112 7.81 -11.95 -11.05
N ASN A 113 6.74 -12.70 -10.98
CA ASN A 113 5.37 -12.18 -11.00
C ASN A 113 4.92 -11.56 -9.67
N ILE A 114 5.56 -11.91 -8.55
CA ILE A 114 5.41 -11.28 -7.23
C ILE A 114 6.78 -10.78 -6.81
N ARG A 115 6.88 -9.48 -6.47
CA ARG A 115 8.14 -8.89 -6.04
C ARG A 115 7.92 -8.11 -4.76
N ILE A 116 8.78 -8.34 -3.78
CA ILE A 116 8.64 -7.78 -2.44
C ILE A 116 9.99 -7.16 -2.06
N PRO A 117 10.04 -5.87 -1.69
CA PRO A 117 11.29 -5.28 -1.23
C PRO A 117 11.64 -5.81 0.16
N SER A 118 12.94 -5.90 0.45
CA SER A 118 13.48 -6.28 1.76
C SER A 118 14.54 -5.28 2.19
N TYR A 119 14.54 -4.91 3.47
CA TYR A 119 15.57 -4.10 4.11
C TYR A 119 16.02 -4.82 5.39
N GLU A 120 17.33 -5.10 5.50
CA GLU A 120 17.91 -5.85 6.63
C GLU A 120 17.19 -7.18 6.91
N GLY A 121 16.77 -7.88 5.83
CA GLY A 121 16.08 -9.17 5.94
C GLY A 121 14.59 -9.08 6.30
N VAL A 122 14.04 -7.88 6.45
CA VAL A 122 12.61 -7.65 6.72
C VAL A 122 11.92 -7.19 5.44
N THR A 123 10.91 -7.94 5.01
CA THR A 123 10.12 -7.58 3.82
C THR A 123 9.18 -6.42 4.09
N GLY A 124 8.86 -5.65 3.04
CA GLY A 124 8.05 -4.44 3.16
C GLY A 124 7.18 -4.15 1.93
N HIS A 125 6.96 -2.88 1.70
CA HIS A 125 6.10 -2.35 0.65
C HIS A 125 6.83 -1.30 -0.22
N PRO A 126 6.32 -1.02 -1.45
CA PRO A 126 5.15 -1.64 -2.09
C PRO A 126 5.41 -3.09 -2.52
N VAL A 127 4.36 -3.88 -2.66
CA VAL A 127 4.41 -5.22 -3.27
C VAL A 127 4.00 -5.10 -4.72
N TYR A 128 4.83 -5.60 -5.64
CA TYR A 128 4.46 -5.72 -7.05
C TYR A 128 3.75 -7.06 -7.30
N LEU A 129 2.64 -7.01 -8.04
CA LEU A 129 1.89 -8.17 -8.49
C LEU A 129 1.65 -8.06 -10.00
N ALA A 130 2.07 -9.06 -10.77
CA ALA A 130 1.75 -9.17 -12.18
C ALA A 130 0.25 -9.41 -12.39
N LYS A 131 -0.29 -9.01 -13.55
CA LYS A 131 -1.73 -9.12 -13.86
C LYS A 131 -2.27 -10.55 -13.76
N GLU A 132 -1.45 -11.55 -14.02
CA GLU A 132 -1.79 -12.97 -13.86
C GLU A 132 -2.07 -13.28 -12.39
N ILE A 133 -1.19 -12.83 -11.50
CA ILE A 133 -1.32 -12.98 -10.04
C ILE A 133 -2.55 -12.21 -9.52
N VAL A 134 -2.79 -10.99 -10.03
CA VAL A 134 -3.99 -10.20 -9.70
C VAL A 134 -5.26 -10.97 -10.09
N SER A 135 -5.26 -11.65 -11.24
CA SER A 135 -6.39 -12.44 -11.73
C SER A 135 -6.67 -13.68 -10.86
N GLU A 136 -5.67 -14.21 -10.18
CA GLU A 136 -5.83 -15.29 -9.19
C GLU A 136 -6.24 -14.73 -7.83
N LEU A 137 -5.63 -13.64 -7.39
CA LEU A 137 -5.91 -12.99 -6.12
C LEU A 137 -7.39 -12.63 -5.95
N VAL A 138 -8.05 -12.14 -6.99
CA VAL A 138 -9.48 -11.76 -6.92
C VAL A 138 -10.43 -12.96 -6.72
N LYS A 139 -9.95 -14.19 -6.87
CA LYS A 139 -10.71 -15.43 -6.66
C LYS A 139 -10.60 -15.96 -5.23
N GLU A 140 -9.63 -15.44 -4.44
CA GLU A 140 -9.44 -15.88 -3.06
C GLU A 140 -10.66 -15.51 -2.18
N PRO A 141 -10.99 -16.36 -1.19
CA PRO A 141 -12.00 -16.04 -0.19
C PRO A 141 -11.64 -14.76 0.59
N ILE A 142 -12.63 -13.98 0.99
CA ILE A 142 -12.44 -12.71 1.69
C ILE A 142 -11.79 -12.87 3.09
N GLU A 143 -11.87 -14.06 3.65
CA GLU A 143 -11.28 -14.47 4.92
C GLU A 143 -9.80 -14.84 4.80
N SER A 144 -9.26 -14.92 3.57
CA SER A 144 -7.84 -15.20 3.31
C SER A 144 -6.95 -14.04 3.79
N ARG A 145 -5.63 -14.24 3.71
CA ARG A 145 -4.61 -13.22 4.01
C ARG A 145 -3.66 -13.12 2.82
N LEU A 146 -3.15 -11.90 2.57
CA LEU A 146 -2.20 -11.68 1.46
C LEU A 146 -0.92 -12.52 1.65
N CYS A 147 -0.42 -12.66 2.88
CA CYS A 147 0.76 -13.49 3.15
C CYS A 147 0.52 -14.98 2.83
N ASP A 148 -0.68 -15.49 3.11
CA ASP A 148 -1.02 -16.89 2.83
C ASP A 148 -1.19 -17.12 1.32
N PHE A 149 -1.76 -16.15 0.60
CA PHE A 149 -1.80 -16.14 -0.86
C PHE A 149 -0.41 -16.13 -1.47
N ILE A 150 0.47 -15.24 -1.02
CA ILE A 150 1.87 -15.16 -1.49
C ILE A 150 2.63 -16.47 -1.21
N ALA A 151 2.42 -17.08 -0.03
CA ALA A 151 3.05 -18.36 0.32
C ALA A 151 2.63 -19.51 -0.62
N LYS A 152 1.38 -19.54 -1.09
CA LYS A 152 0.92 -20.50 -2.11
C LYS A 152 1.63 -20.33 -3.45
N HIS A 153 2.11 -19.10 -3.74
CA HIS A 153 2.79 -18.75 -5.00
C HIS A 153 4.30 -18.57 -4.82
N ASN A 154 4.91 -19.25 -3.86
CA ASN A 154 6.32 -19.06 -3.47
C ASN A 154 7.31 -19.15 -4.66
N ASN A 155 7.04 -19.99 -5.66
CA ASN A 155 7.87 -20.11 -6.87
C ASN A 155 7.85 -18.85 -7.75
N GLU A 156 6.83 -18.01 -7.62
CA GLU A 156 6.63 -16.75 -8.34
C GLU A 156 7.15 -15.53 -7.57
N VAL A 157 7.68 -15.73 -6.35
CA VAL A 157 8.14 -14.66 -5.47
C VAL A 157 9.61 -14.36 -5.69
N GLU A 158 9.93 -13.09 -5.83
CA GLU A 158 11.28 -12.52 -5.78
C GLU A 158 11.37 -11.51 -4.64
N ILE A 159 12.31 -11.74 -3.74
CA ILE A 159 12.65 -10.78 -2.68
C ILE A 159 13.79 -9.91 -3.21
N ILE A 160 13.61 -8.61 -3.17
CA ILE A 160 14.57 -7.63 -3.71
C ILE A 160 15.11 -6.81 -2.55
N GLU A 161 16.39 -7.01 -2.25
CA GLU A 161 17.06 -6.24 -1.18
C GLU A 161 17.27 -4.80 -1.63
N VAL A 162 16.83 -3.86 -0.79
CA VAL A 162 16.95 -2.42 -1.01
C VAL A 162 17.53 -1.74 0.23
N ASN A 163 18.23 -0.63 0.05
CA ASN A 163 18.74 0.17 1.17
C ASN A 163 17.74 1.27 1.54
N ASP A 164 16.59 0.87 2.08
CA ASP A 164 15.49 1.77 2.39
C ASP A 164 14.67 1.30 3.59
N LYS A 165 14.87 1.94 4.73
CA LYS A 165 14.16 1.64 5.99
C LYS A 165 12.65 1.93 5.91
N PHE A 166 12.20 2.76 4.94
CA PHE A 166 10.80 3.18 4.85
C PHE A 166 9.89 2.15 4.18
N ILE A 167 10.43 1.12 3.57
CA ILE A 167 9.60 0.04 2.97
C ILE A 167 8.74 -0.71 4.00
N ASN A 168 9.13 -0.71 5.27
CA ASN A 168 8.44 -1.38 6.38
C ASN A 168 8.19 -0.46 7.58
N PHE A 169 8.29 0.88 7.37
CA PHE A 169 8.03 1.86 8.41
C PHE A 169 6.57 2.33 8.32
N ASP A 170 5.70 1.76 9.13
CA ASP A 170 4.32 2.19 9.30
C ASP A 170 4.19 3.17 10.48
N VAL A 171 3.23 4.09 10.37
CA VAL A 171 2.95 5.11 11.39
C VAL A 171 1.84 4.58 12.30
N ASP A 172 2.20 3.83 13.33
CA ASP A 172 1.22 3.24 14.27
C ASP A 172 1.07 4.04 15.57
N THR A 173 2.11 4.78 15.97
CA THR A 173 2.15 5.55 17.21
C THR A 173 2.45 7.03 16.96
N ILE A 174 2.25 7.87 18.00
CA ILE A 174 2.64 9.29 17.93
C ILE A 174 4.17 9.44 17.85
N GLU A 175 4.91 8.50 18.41
CA GLU A 175 6.37 8.45 18.32
C GLU A 175 6.81 8.19 16.87
N ASP A 176 6.17 7.28 16.15
CA ASP A 176 6.46 7.00 14.74
C ASP A 176 6.12 8.21 13.88
N TYR A 177 4.97 8.85 14.14
CA TYR A 177 4.62 10.11 13.47
C TYR A 177 5.67 11.20 13.70
N ASN A 178 6.18 11.36 14.93
CA ASN A 178 7.21 12.34 15.24
C ASN A 178 8.55 12.00 14.59
N LYS A 179 8.91 10.72 14.46
CA LYS A 179 10.10 10.29 13.71
C LYS A 179 9.95 10.65 12.23
N LEU A 180 8.80 10.28 11.62
CA LEU A 180 8.52 10.58 10.22
C LEU A 180 8.61 12.08 9.93
N ARG A 181 8.01 12.94 10.77
CA ARG A 181 8.06 14.40 10.60
C ARG A 181 9.49 14.95 10.52
N LYS A 182 10.42 14.39 11.28
CA LYS A 182 11.84 14.83 11.25
C LYS A 182 12.49 14.53 9.90
N GLU A 183 12.15 13.40 9.27
CA GLU A 183 12.69 13.02 7.95
C GLU A 183 12.18 13.93 6.82
N PHE A 184 11.00 14.53 6.94
CA PHE A 184 10.48 15.50 5.98
C PHE A 184 10.98 16.95 6.20
N THR A 185 11.68 17.21 7.31
CA THR A 185 12.17 18.56 7.66
C THR A 185 13.64 18.75 7.26
N LEU A 186 14.31 17.71 6.76
CA LEU A 186 15.69 17.70 6.27
C LEU A 186 15.73 17.89 4.75
#